data_578715da8075d4287e8a3205eb0e600c
#
_entry.id   578715da8075d4287e8a3205eb0e600c
#
_cell.length_a   1.000
_cell.length_b   1.000
_cell.length_c   1.000
_cell.angle_alpha   90.00
_cell.angle_beta   90.00
_cell.angle_gamma   90.00
#
_symmetry.space_group_name_H-M   'P 1'
#
loop_
_entity.id
_entity.type
_entity.pdbx_description
1 polymer ?
#
loop_
_entity_poly.entity_id
_entity_poly.type
_entity_poly.pdbx_seq_one_letter_code
_entity_poly.pdbx_strand_id
1 'polypeptide(L)'
;PLRQNQNIAYSEDGIHFEKYAKNPVLDEKNVPEGSSLEDFRDPKMFKHEDHFYAVIGSRTIDDKGQVLLYRSENLLEWEFVSVVLQHNPYLGTMVECPDFMEVDGKAVFMLSAMNYTDKETNTFYPHITWFVEGEMDWDTHNFTMHGIKELDKGMDFYAPQSFSKEGE
;
A
#
# COMPACT_ATOMS: atom_id res chain seq x y z
N PRO A 1 -0.22 23.16 6.37
CA PRO A 1 -0.59 21.77 6.62
C PRO A 1 0.47 20.83 6.06
N LEU A 2 0.66 19.67 6.73
CA LEU A 2 1.55 18.62 6.27
C LEU A 2 0.98 18.01 5.00
N ARG A 3 1.85 17.69 4.03
CA ARG A 3 1.49 16.98 2.79
C ARG A 3 2.54 15.92 2.54
N GLN A 4 2.09 14.74 2.16
CA GLN A 4 2.96 13.66 1.73
C GLN A 4 2.88 13.52 0.22
N ASN A 5 4.00 13.18 -0.39
CA ASN A 5 4.14 12.98 -1.83
C ASN A 5 5.16 11.88 -2.11
N GLN A 6 5.14 11.34 -3.33
CA GLN A 6 6.07 10.29 -3.72
C GLN A 6 7.13 10.89 -4.65
N ASN A 7 8.37 10.49 -4.40
CA ASN A 7 9.54 11.00 -5.10
C ASN A 7 10.39 9.83 -5.58
N ILE A 8 11.15 10.05 -6.65
CA ILE A 8 12.08 9.08 -7.20
C ILE A 8 13.51 9.58 -7.03
N ALA A 9 14.38 8.66 -6.66
CA ALA A 9 15.81 8.77 -6.79
C ALA A 9 16.31 7.56 -7.60
N TYR A 10 17.34 7.74 -8.38
CA TYR A 10 17.95 6.70 -9.19
C TYR A 10 19.45 6.61 -8.93
N SER A 11 20.02 5.45 -9.23
CA SER A 11 21.45 5.17 -9.04
C SER A 11 21.94 4.20 -10.12
N GLU A 12 23.18 4.37 -10.58
CA GLU A 12 23.84 3.43 -11.48
C GLU A 12 24.63 2.37 -10.74
N ASP A 13 25.04 2.64 -9.49
CA ASP A 13 25.88 1.76 -8.69
C ASP A 13 25.21 1.18 -7.44
N GLY A 14 23.96 1.60 -7.15
CA GLY A 14 23.20 1.20 -5.97
C GLY A 14 23.67 1.84 -4.66
N ILE A 15 24.63 2.77 -4.70
CA ILE A 15 25.23 3.44 -3.55
C ILE A 15 25.00 4.95 -3.61
N HIS A 16 25.25 5.56 -4.76
CA HIS A 16 25.09 6.99 -4.98
C HIS A 16 23.77 7.25 -5.68
N PHE A 17 22.86 7.95 -5.01
CA PHE A 17 21.53 8.23 -5.51
C PHE A 17 21.35 9.70 -5.88
N GLU A 18 20.77 9.93 -7.05
CA GLU A 18 20.37 11.25 -7.51
C GLU A 18 18.84 11.38 -7.48
N LYS A 19 18.35 12.53 -7.00
CA LYS A 19 16.92 12.83 -7.00
C LYS A 19 16.46 13.16 -8.41
N TYR A 20 15.35 12.60 -8.84
CA TYR A 20 14.75 12.96 -10.11
C TYR A 20 14.38 14.46 -10.14
N ALA A 21 14.81 15.15 -11.19
CA ALA A 21 14.71 16.61 -11.25
C ALA A 21 13.27 17.16 -11.31
N LYS A 22 12.30 16.30 -11.71
CA LYS A 22 10.88 16.67 -11.79
C LYS A 22 10.05 16.08 -10.63
N ASN A 23 10.69 15.71 -9.52
CA ASN A 23 9.95 15.33 -8.32
C ASN A 23 9.04 16.46 -7.81
N PRO A 24 7.91 16.15 -7.18
CA PRO A 24 7.36 14.83 -6.91
C PRO A 24 6.75 14.18 -8.16
N VAL A 25 6.73 12.83 -8.20
CA VAL A 25 6.05 12.06 -9.26
C VAL A 25 4.59 11.78 -8.94
N LEU A 26 4.23 11.80 -7.66
CA LEU A 26 2.85 11.80 -7.16
C LEU A 26 2.72 12.86 -6.07
N ASP A 27 1.76 13.76 -6.21
CA ASP A 27 1.47 14.84 -5.26
C ASP A 27 -0.02 14.88 -4.88
N GLU A 28 -0.45 15.94 -4.21
CA GLU A 28 -1.83 16.12 -3.77
C GLU A 28 -2.86 16.08 -4.91
N LYS A 29 -2.45 16.35 -6.16
CA LYS A 29 -3.36 16.32 -7.33
C LYS A 29 -3.67 14.91 -7.79
N ASN A 30 -2.83 13.95 -7.41
CA ASN A 30 -2.98 12.54 -7.73
C ASN A 30 -3.79 11.78 -6.67
N VAL A 31 -4.02 12.39 -5.49
CA VAL A 31 -4.80 11.76 -4.42
C VAL A 31 -6.28 11.79 -4.77
N PRO A 32 -6.98 10.65 -4.77
CA PRO A 32 -8.39 10.62 -5.15
C PRO A 32 -9.28 11.34 -4.14
N GLU A 33 -10.41 11.85 -4.63
CA GLU A 33 -11.41 12.53 -3.80
C GLU A 33 -11.86 11.64 -2.63
N GLY A 34 -12.04 12.24 -1.47
CA GLY A 34 -12.41 11.52 -0.25
C GLY A 34 -11.23 10.92 0.51
N SER A 35 -10.01 11.00 -0.03
CA SER A 35 -8.78 10.54 0.64
C SER A 35 -8.05 11.68 1.34
N SER A 36 -7.34 11.34 2.41
CA SER A 36 -6.50 12.27 3.17
C SER A 36 -5.30 12.74 2.33
N LEU A 37 -5.07 14.04 2.32
CA LEU A 37 -3.86 14.63 1.75
C LEU A 37 -2.65 14.60 2.71
N GLU A 38 -2.87 14.27 3.98
CA GLU A 38 -1.83 14.21 5.01
C GLU A 38 -1.24 12.80 5.12
N ASP A 39 -2.04 11.78 4.80
CA ASP A 39 -1.66 10.36 4.89
C ASP A 39 -1.70 9.73 3.50
N PHE A 40 -0.56 9.79 2.84
CA PHE A 40 -0.32 9.27 1.49
C PHE A 40 1.14 8.83 1.39
N ARG A 41 1.45 7.61 1.85
CA ARG A 41 2.83 7.17 2.08
C ARG A 41 3.10 5.70 1.84
N ASP A 42 4.37 5.34 1.95
CA ASP A 42 4.91 3.99 1.94
C ASP A 42 4.58 3.23 0.64
N PRO A 43 4.96 3.75 -0.53
CA PRO A 43 4.68 3.09 -1.80
C PRO A 43 5.47 1.78 -1.91
N LYS A 44 4.78 0.68 -2.22
CA LYS A 44 5.39 -0.55 -2.71
C LYS A 44 5.16 -0.68 -4.20
N MET A 45 6.24 -0.69 -4.96
CA MET A 45 6.20 -0.86 -6.41
C MET A 45 6.43 -2.33 -6.79
N PHE A 46 5.72 -2.76 -7.82
CA PHE A 46 5.89 -4.07 -8.45
C PHE A 46 5.57 -3.97 -9.93
N LYS A 47 5.94 -5.01 -10.67
CA LYS A 47 5.61 -5.11 -12.10
C LYS A 47 4.58 -6.21 -12.29
N HIS A 48 3.54 -5.93 -13.08
CA HIS A 48 2.60 -6.92 -13.56
C HIS A 48 2.44 -6.73 -15.07
N GLU A 49 2.75 -7.79 -15.85
CA GLU A 49 2.84 -7.75 -17.31
C GLU A 49 3.75 -6.60 -17.79
N ASP A 50 3.22 -5.71 -18.63
CA ASP A 50 3.98 -4.60 -19.22
C ASP A 50 3.92 -3.30 -18.41
N HIS A 51 3.22 -3.28 -17.27
CA HIS A 51 3.01 -2.09 -16.46
C HIS A 51 3.70 -2.17 -15.10
N PHE A 52 4.05 -1.03 -14.58
CA PHE A 52 4.44 -0.86 -13.18
C PHE A 52 3.22 -0.44 -12.37
N TYR A 53 3.10 -1.00 -11.18
CA TYR A 53 2.06 -0.65 -10.22
C TYR A 53 2.68 -0.21 -8.91
N ALA A 54 1.93 0.61 -8.17
CA ALA A 54 2.30 0.99 -6.81
C ALA A 54 1.06 0.92 -5.91
N VAL A 55 1.17 0.17 -4.81
CA VAL A 55 0.20 0.25 -3.72
C VAL A 55 0.70 1.24 -2.69
N ILE A 56 -0.18 2.14 -2.24
CA ILE A 56 0.17 3.24 -1.35
C ILE A 56 -0.78 3.25 -0.15
N GLY A 57 -0.20 3.34 1.05
CA GLY A 57 -0.93 3.46 2.29
C GLY A 57 -1.63 4.82 2.41
N SER A 58 -2.88 4.79 2.84
CA SER A 58 -3.72 5.98 2.94
C SER A 58 -4.84 5.79 3.96
N ARG A 59 -5.59 6.86 4.19
CA ARG A 59 -6.88 6.85 4.87
C ARG A 59 -7.88 7.75 4.15
N THR A 60 -9.15 7.53 4.43
CA THR A 60 -10.22 8.43 4.02
C THR A 60 -10.24 9.71 4.89
N ILE A 61 -10.97 10.73 4.45
CA ILE A 61 -11.14 11.97 5.24
C ILE A 61 -11.90 11.75 6.56
N ASP A 62 -12.62 10.64 6.70
CA ASP A 62 -13.34 10.22 7.92
C ASP A 62 -12.57 9.14 8.72
N ASP A 63 -11.24 9.14 8.61
CA ASP A 63 -10.32 8.32 9.41
C ASP A 63 -10.53 6.80 9.29
N LYS A 64 -10.60 6.30 8.05
CA LYS A 64 -10.64 4.86 7.78
C LYS A 64 -9.48 4.46 6.87
N GLY A 65 -8.73 3.47 7.30
CA GLY A 65 -7.60 2.94 6.54
C GLY A 65 -8.00 2.42 5.17
N GLN A 66 -7.16 2.68 4.18
CA GLN A 66 -7.33 2.21 2.80
C GLN A 66 -5.98 2.02 2.10
N VAL A 67 -6.00 1.30 0.99
CA VAL A 67 -4.85 1.12 0.10
C VAL A 67 -5.23 1.59 -1.30
N LEU A 68 -4.44 2.50 -1.84
CA LEU A 68 -4.61 3.06 -3.18
C LEU A 68 -3.70 2.34 -4.17
N LEU A 69 -4.20 2.09 -5.40
CA LEU A 69 -3.44 1.51 -6.50
C LEU A 69 -3.20 2.56 -7.58
N TYR A 70 -1.95 2.65 -7.99
CA TYR A 70 -1.48 3.48 -9.10
C TYR A 70 -0.81 2.62 -10.17
N ARG A 71 -0.83 3.09 -11.41
CA ARG A 71 -0.19 2.45 -12.55
C ARG A 71 0.74 3.43 -13.28
N SER A 72 1.81 2.92 -13.86
CA SER A 72 2.76 3.66 -14.68
C SER A 72 3.35 2.79 -15.79
N GLU A 73 3.66 3.38 -16.93
CA GLU A 73 4.41 2.74 -18.01
C GLU A 73 5.93 2.95 -17.89
N ASN A 74 6.36 3.97 -17.12
CA ASN A 74 7.75 4.45 -17.16
C ASN A 74 8.34 4.81 -15.79
N LEU A 75 7.61 4.54 -14.68
CA LEU A 75 7.94 4.90 -13.29
C LEU A 75 7.92 6.41 -12.97
N LEU A 76 7.76 7.27 -13.96
CA LEU A 76 7.86 8.72 -13.79
C LEU A 76 6.48 9.40 -13.83
N GLU A 77 5.56 8.83 -14.58
CA GLU A 77 4.20 9.32 -14.75
C GLU A 77 3.24 8.26 -14.23
N TRP A 78 2.44 8.62 -13.23
CA TRP A 78 1.55 7.71 -12.52
C TRP A 78 0.11 8.16 -12.62
N GLU A 79 -0.78 7.23 -12.83
CA GLU A 79 -2.23 7.44 -12.78
C GLU A 79 -2.87 6.66 -11.63
N PHE A 80 -3.85 7.26 -10.99
CA PHE A 80 -4.70 6.56 -10.02
C PHE A 80 -5.57 5.55 -10.75
N VAL A 81 -5.65 4.33 -10.23
CA VAL A 81 -6.42 3.24 -10.84
C VAL A 81 -7.64 2.89 -9.99
N SER A 82 -7.42 2.53 -8.74
CA SER A 82 -8.51 2.11 -7.84
C SER A 82 -8.12 2.21 -6.37
N VAL A 83 -9.12 2.06 -5.50
CA VAL A 83 -8.91 1.77 -4.08
C VAL A 83 -9.06 0.28 -3.89
N VAL A 84 -7.96 -0.45 -3.74
CA VAL A 84 -7.95 -1.92 -3.70
C VAL A 84 -8.39 -2.50 -2.36
N LEU A 85 -8.19 -1.75 -1.27
CA LEU A 85 -8.67 -2.12 0.07
C LEU A 85 -9.30 -0.90 0.74
N GLN A 86 -10.54 -1.05 1.18
CA GLN A 86 -11.30 -0.01 1.92
C GLN A 86 -12.50 -0.61 2.64
N HIS A 87 -13.15 0.19 3.46
CA HIS A 87 -14.41 -0.13 4.15
C HIS A 87 -14.36 -1.42 4.99
N ASN A 88 -13.16 -1.79 5.46
CA ASN A 88 -12.95 -2.97 6.28
C ASN A 88 -12.44 -2.54 7.66
N PRO A 89 -13.08 -3.00 8.76
CA PRO A 89 -12.70 -2.59 10.12
C PRO A 89 -11.28 -3.02 10.50
N TYR A 90 -10.72 -4.06 9.89
CA TYR A 90 -9.34 -4.49 10.14
C TYR A 90 -8.29 -3.49 9.65
N LEU A 91 -8.66 -2.58 8.76
CA LEU A 91 -7.72 -1.56 8.23
C LEU A 91 -7.49 -0.41 9.22
N GLY A 92 -8.18 -0.39 10.37
CA GLY A 92 -8.04 0.64 11.38
C GLY A 92 -8.34 2.05 10.85
N THR A 93 -7.62 3.03 11.38
CA THR A 93 -7.79 4.44 10.95
C THR A 93 -6.82 4.86 9.85
N MET A 94 -5.76 4.11 9.62
CA MET A 94 -4.75 4.35 8.59
C MET A 94 -4.04 3.04 8.26
N VAL A 95 -3.71 2.82 6.99
CA VAL A 95 -2.84 1.73 6.54
C VAL A 95 -1.47 2.27 6.20
N GLU A 96 -0.44 1.70 6.81
CA GLU A 96 0.98 1.97 6.54
C GLU A 96 1.64 0.76 5.89
N CYS A 97 2.74 1.01 5.18
CA CYS A 97 3.63 0.00 4.60
C CYS A 97 2.89 -1.15 3.88
N PRO A 98 1.92 -0.86 2.98
CA PRO A 98 1.30 -1.93 2.22
C PRO A 98 2.34 -2.61 1.35
N ASP A 99 2.32 -3.93 1.35
CA ASP A 99 3.12 -4.78 0.48
C ASP A 99 2.21 -5.69 -0.30
N PHE A 100 2.45 -5.84 -1.59
CA PHE A 100 1.67 -6.67 -2.49
C PHE A 100 2.56 -7.68 -3.18
N MET A 101 2.08 -8.92 -3.24
CA MET A 101 2.72 -10.00 -3.99
C MET A 101 1.69 -10.98 -4.54
N GLU A 102 2.07 -11.70 -5.58
CA GLU A 102 1.33 -12.84 -6.07
C GLU A 102 2.12 -14.12 -5.73
N VAL A 103 1.47 -15.03 -5.01
CA VAL A 103 2.06 -16.30 -4.58
C VAL A 103 1.10 -17.43 -4.91
N ASP A 104 1.55 -18.42 -5.67
CA ASP A 104 0.75 -19.58 -6.08
C ASP A 104 -0.60 -19.20 -6.72
N GLY A 105 -0.62 -18.14 -7.52
CA GLY A 105 -1.82 -17.63 -8.20
C GLY A 105 -2.81 -16.90 -7.31
N LYS A 106 -2.43 -16.55 -6.09
CA LYS A 106 -3.22 -15.74 -5.16
C LYS A 106 -2.59 -14.39 -4.98
N ALA A 107 -3.42 -13.37 -4.90
CA ALA A 107 -2.98 -12.03 -4.53
C ALA A 107 -2.93 -11.90 -3.00
N VAL A 108 -1.84 -11.39 -2.48
CA VAL A 108 -1.57 -11.26 -1.06
C VAL A 108 -1.15 -9.82 -0.74
N PHE A 109 -1.77 -9.27 0.31
CA PHE A 109 -1.26 -8.07 0.95
C PHE A 109 -0.67 -8.40 2.33
N MET A 110 0.48 -7.82 2.63
CA MET A 110 0.91 -7.56 4.00
C MET A 110 0.75 -6.07 4.25
N LEU A 111 0.14 -5.71 5.35
CA LEU A 111 -0.11 -4.30 5.66
C LEU A 111 -0.16 -4.05 7.17
N SER A 112 0.20 -2.85 7.54
CA SER A 112 0.24 -2.42 8.92
C SER A 112 -0.89 -1.42 9.18
N ALA A 113 -1.83 -1.79 10.06
CA ALA A 113 -2.97 -0.95 10.39
C ALA A 113 -2.75 -0.22 11.72
N MET A 114 -3.15 1.05 11.75
CA MET A 114 -3.11 1.87 12.96
C MET A 114 -4.48 1.93 13.63
N ASN A 115 -4.47 1.93 14.97
CA ASN A 115 -5.65 2.14 15.81
C ASN A 115 -6.80 1.15 15.49
N TYR A 116 -6.48 -0.13 15.42
CA TYR A 116 -7.47 -1.18 15.30
C TYR A 116 -8.05 -1.56 16.67
N THR A 117 -9.34 -1.78 16.74
CA THR A 117 -10.00 -2.36 17.93
C THR A 117 -10.69 -3.64 17.55
N ASP A 118 -10.25 -4.73 18.16
CA ASP A 118 -10.95 -6.01 18.09
C ASP A 118 -12.27 -5.91 18.85
N LYS A 119 -13.38 -6.06 18.15
CA LYS A 119 -14.72 -5.92 18.72
C LYS A 119 -15.15 -7.12 19.57
N GLU A 120 -14.56 -8.28 19.36
CA GLU A 120 -14.90 -9.49 20.13
C GLU A 120 -14.23 -9.46 21.49
N THR A 121 -12.96 -9.10 21.53
CA THR A 121 -12.17 -9.05 22.78
C THR A 121 -12.14 -7.67 23.42
N ASN A 122 -12.62 -6.63 22.71
CA ASN A 122 -12.49 -5.22 23.06
C ASN A 122 -11.03 -4.79 23.31
N THR A 123 -10.10 -5.41 22.59
CA THR A 123 -8.68 -5.11 22.68
C THR A 123 -8.30 -4.03 21.67
N PHE A 124 -7.65 -2.99 22.14
CA PHE A 124 -7.11 -1.93 21.27
C PHE A 124 -5.67 -2.23 20.88
N TYR A 125 -5.41 -2.18 19.59
CA TYR A 125 -4.09 -2.31 18.98
C TYR A 125 -3.71 -0.98 18.34
N PRO A 126 -2.76 -0.23 18.91
CA PRO A 126 -2.26 0.99 18.27
C PRO A 126 -1.63 0.69 16.92
N HIS A 127 -0.97 -0.46 16.79
CA HIS A 127 -0.35 -0.98 15.58
C HIS A 127 -0.57 -2.49 15.49
N ILE A 128 -0.93 -2.99 14.30
CA ILE A 128 -1.10 -4.40 14.03
C ILE A 128 -0.76 -4.70 12.57
N THR A 129 -0.17 -5.86 12.30
CA THR A 129 0.17 -6.29 10.95
C THR A 129 -0.72 -7.42 10.49
N TRP A 130 -1.32 -7.23 9.32
CA TRP A 130 -2.23 -8.17 8.69
C TRP A 130 -1.60 -8.88 7.51
N PHE A 131 -1.93 -10.15 7.35
CA PHE A 131 -1.83 -10.91 6.13
C PHE A 131 -3.22 -11.03 5.53
N VAL A 132 -3.39 -10.51 4.31
CA VAL A 132 -4.67 -10.49 3.60
C VAL A 132 -4.52 -11.32 2.33
N GLU A 133 -5.31 -12.36 2.20
CA GLU A 133 -5.34 -13.25 1.04
C GLU A 133 -6.58 -12.93 0.20
N GLY A 134 -6.42 -12.93 -1.12
CA GLY A 134 -7.51 -12.68 -2.03
C GLY A 134 -7.16 -12.93 -3.48
N GLU A 135 -7.94 -12.32 -4.34
CA GLU A 135 -7.83 -12.38 -5.80
C GLU A 135 -7.82 -10.96 -6.37
N MET A 136 -6.88 -10.69 -7.26
CA MET A 136 -6.80 -9.44 -8.00
C MET A 136 -7.37 -9.65 -9.40
N ASP A 137 -8.43 -8.92 -9.72
CA ASP A 137 -8.94 -8.80 -11.08
C ASP A 137 -8.19 -7.65 -11.77
N TRP A 138 -7.26 -7.99 -12.64
CA TRP A 138 -6.43 -7.02 -13.35
C TRP A 138 -7.17 -6.27 -14.48
N ASP A 139 -8.30 -6.77 -14.96
CA ASP A 139 -9.10 -6.08 -15.96
C ASP A 139 -9.88 -4.91 -15.34
N THR A 140 -10.42 -5.13 -14.15
CA THR A 140 -11.19 -4.11 -13.41
C THR A 140 -10.38 -3.42 -12.31
N HIS A 141 -9.18 -3.91 -12.02
CA HIS A 141 -8.30 -3.46 -10.92
C HIS A 141 -8.98 -3.51 -9.54
N ASN A 142 -9.81 -4.52 -9.32
CA ASN A 142 -10.48 -4.75 -8.05
C ASN A 142 -9.84 -5.92 -7.32
N PHE A 143 -9.66 -5.77 -6.01
CA PHE A 143 -9.22 -6.86 -5.15
C PHE A 143 -10.41 -7.42 -4.37
N THR A 144 -10.58 -8.73 -4.44
CA THR A 144 -11.57 -9.46 -3.64
C THR A 144 -10.86 -10.17 -2.50
N MET A 145 -11.10 -9.71 -1.29
CA MET A 145 -10.53 -10.31 -0.08
C MET A 145 -11.26 -11.60 0.27
N HIS A 146 -10.51 -12.68 0.44
CA HIS A 146 -11.01 -14.00 0.86
C HIS A 146 -10.73 -14.29 2.32
N GLY A 147 -9.65 -13.74 2.86
CA GLY A 147 -9.27 -13.94 4.26
C GLY A 147 -8.33 -12.87 4.77
N ILE A 148 -8.35 -12.70 6.09
CA ILE A 148 -7.43 -11.82 6.81
C ILE A 148 -7.04 -12.50 8.12
N LYS A 149 -5.77 -12.41 8.47
CA LYS A 149 -5.24 -12.91 9.74
C LYS A 149 -4.08 -12.04 10.21
N GLU A 150 -3.87 -12.01 11.51
CA GLU A 150 -2.67 -11.42 12.08
C GLU A 150 -1.44 -12.18 11.56
N LEU A 151 -0.48 -11.43 11.02
CA LEU A 151 0.69 -12.04 10.38
C LEU A 151 1.65 -12.62 11.39
N ASP A 152 1.85 -11.94 12.51
CA ASP A 152 2.72 -12.36 13.60
C ASP A 152 2.11 -11.96 14.94
N LYS A 153 2.22 -12.86 15.94
CA LYS A 153 1.68 -12.63 17.29
C LYS A 153 2.72 -12.11 18.28
N GLY A 154 3.90 -11.77 17.81
CA GLY A 154 4.94 -11.10 18.60
C GLY A 154 4.57 -9.66 18.89
N MET A 155 5.22 -9.08 19.90
CA MET A 155 4.89 -7.72 20.38
C MET A 155 5.37 -6.61 19.44
N ASP A 156 6.42 -6.84 18.65
CA ASP A 156 7.16 -5.80 17.94
C ASP A 156 7.19 -5.99 16.41
N PHE A 157 6.41 -6.94 15.87
CA PHE A 157 6.37 -7.18 14.43
C PHE A 157 5.50 -6.14 13.74
N TYR A 158 6.14 -5.29 12.93
CA TYR A 158 5.48 -4.18 12.23
C TYR A 158 6.17 -3.85 10.91
N ALA A 159 5.41 -3.33 9.92
CA ALA A 159 5.92 -2.83 8.65
C ALA A 159 6.78 -3.85 7.85
N PRO A 160 6.33 -5.10 7.66
CA PRO A 160 7.06 -6.07 6.86
C PRO A 160 7.10 -5.63 5.40
N GLN A 161 8.18 -6.01 4.73
CA GLN A 161 8.35 -5.80 3.29
C GLN A 161 8.88 -7.07 2.65
N SER A 162 8.30 -7.46 1.54
CA SER A 162 8.80 -8.54 0.70
C SER A 162 9.76 -8.03 -0.37
N PHE A 163 10.55 -8.93 -0.89
CA PHE A 163 11.23 -8.74 -2.17
C PHE A 163 11.21 -10.07 -2.92
N SER A 164 11.16 -10.01 -4.23
CA SER A 164 11.29 -11.17 -5.09
C SER A 164 12.46 -10.98 -6.05
N LYS A 165 13.12 -12.08 -6.38
CA LYS A 165 14.14 -12.14 -7.40
C LYS A 165 13.86 -13.32 -8.31
N GLU A 166 13.70 -13.05 -9.62
CA GLU A 166 13.53 -14.09 -10.66
C GLU A 166 12.39 -15.10 -10.38
N GLY A 167 11.30 -14.62 -9.73
CA GLY A 167 10.12 -15.44 -9.44
C GLY A 167 10.20 -16.30 -8.18
N GLU A 168 11.18 -16.07 -7.32
CA GLU A 168 11.30 -16.64 -5.95
C GLU A 168 10.78 -15.67 -4.89
#